data_56ccb4eb2e69bea5ce64242fb7a1eb0b
#
_entry.id   56ccb4eb2e69bea5ce64242fb7a1eb0b
#
_cell.length_a   1.000
_cell.length_b   1.000
_cell.length_c   1.000
_cell.angle_alpha   90.00
_cell.angle_beta   90.00
_cell.angle_gamma   90.00
#
_symmetry.space_group_name_H-M   'P 1'
#
loop_
_entity.id
_entity.type
_entity.pdbx_description
1 polymer ?
#
loop_
_entity_poly.entity_id
_entity_poly.type
_entity_poly.pdbx_seq_one_letter_code
_entity_poly.pdbx_strand_id
1 'polypeptide(L)'
;MFKVTLPSGRTLVPALVVIDMQNGFVAKGGSYDKIGYNTTLYREIIPKIKDLIEFCRSMGIPVFYTEAVKEDSGIDILTNVHNILPKSRQERLKVPICVRGTWDGVTIDELKPKEKDPVVLKRRDSAFQDTDFRIMLQSQSINLLVFTGIDTSICVETSLREGFNTGYDVAIISDATASGDKRHYETTLERVRDYYGIVMDTEKFKEVVSKLDKMRKGEAKAFIESEEEAKAFMEEWNLLDPRQFPSEQVNL
;
A
#
# COMPACT_ATOMS: atom_id res chain seq x y z
N MET A 1 1.03 17.43 8.89
CA MET A 1 0.94 16.58 7.68
C MET A 1 2.15 16.86 6.79
N PHE A 2 2.81 15.80 6.31
CA PHE A 2 3.93 15.94 5.37
C PHE A 2 3.42 16.44 4.02
N LYS A 3 4.04 17.49 3.52
CA LYS A 3 3.73 18.11 2.23
C LYS A 3 5.00 18.74 1.68
N VAL A 4 5.37 18.41 0.46
CA VAL A 4 6.57 18.93 -0.19
C VAL A 4 6.25 19.40 -1.61
N THR A 5 6.72 20.58 -1.98
CA THR A 5 6.61 21.09 -3.35
C THR A 5 7.94 20.84 -4.05
N LEU A 6 7.89 20.09 -5.14
CA LEU A 6 9.03 19.76 -5.98
C LEU A 6 9.47 20.99 -6.79
N PRO A 7 10.70 21.02 -7.32
CA PRO A 7 11.16 22.06 -8.23
C PRO A 7 10.26 22.24 -9.48
N SER A 8 9.57 21.18 -9.90
CA SER A 8 8.56 21.23 -10.97
C SER A 8 7.30 22.03 -10.63
N GLY A 9 7.16 22.51 -9.39
CA GLY A 9 5.93 23.12 -8.88
C GLY A 9 4.87 22.13 -8.41
N ARG A 10 5.05 20.83 -8.65
CA ARG A 10 4.15 19.78 -8.19
C ARG A 10 4.27 19.60 -6.68
N THR A 11 3.15 19.49 -6.00
CA THR A 11 3.12 19.21 -4.56
C THR A 11 2.78 17.75 -4.32
N LEU A 12 3.62 17.05 -3.52
CA LEU A 12 3.39 15.68 -3.06
C LEU A 12 2.84 15.69 -1.63
N VAL A 13 1.77 14.93 -1.43
CA VAL A 13 1.14 14.68 -0.13
C VAL A 13 0.97 13.17 0.02
N PRO A 14 1.96 12.46 0.58
CA PRO A 14 1.96 11.01 0.68
C PRO A 14 1.09 10.51 1.83
N ALA A 15 0.59 9.27 1.70
CA ALA A 15 0.03 8.46 2.78
C ALA A 15 0.58 7.04 2.71
N LEU A 16 0.90 6.46 3.86
CA LEU A 16 1.18 5.02 3.99
C LEU A 16 -0.14 4.27 4.08
N VAL A 17 -0.30 3.20 3.31
CA VAL A 17 -1.50 2.34 3.32
C VAL A 17 -1.10 0.92 3.72
N VAL A 18 -1.55 0.49 4.90
CA VAL A 18 -1.29 -0.84 5.46
C VAL A 18 -2.49 -1.73 5.15
N ILE A 19 -2.31 -2.64 4.20
CA ILE A 19 -3.38 -3.50 3.68
C ILE A 19 -3.48 -4.79 4.49
N ASP A 20 -4.65 -4.99 5.12
CA ASP A 20 -5.18 -6.26 5.65
C ASP A 20 -4.23 -7.05 6.59
N MET A 21 -3.42 -6.38 7.38
CA MET A 21 -2.55 -7.02 8.38
C MET A 21 -3.36 -7.46 9.62
N GLN A 22 -4.38 -8.32 9.38
CA GLN A 22 -5.37 -8.75 10.37
C GLN A 22 -5.01 -10.09 11.00
N ASN A 23 -5.53 -10.34 12.22
CA ASN A 23 -5.30 -11.59 12.95
C ASN A 23 -5.71 -12.83 12.12
N GLY A 24 -6.82 -12.76 11.41
CA GLY A 24 -7.33 -13.86 10.60
C GLY A 24 -6.40 -14.29 9.48
N PHE A 25 -5.65 -13.37 8.92
CA PHE A 25 -4.72 -13.66 7.81
C PHE A 25 -3.30 -13.94 8.29
N VAL A 26 -2.85 -13.31 9.39
CA VAL A 26 -1.44 -13.23 9.74
C VAL A 26 -1.11 -13.98 11.03
N ALA A 27 -2.02 -13.94 12.02
CA ALA A 27 -1.72 -14.44 13.34
C ALA A 27 -1.78 -15.98 13.41
N LYS A 28 -0.97 -16.56 14.29
CA LYS A 28 -1.11 -17.95 14.71
C LYS A 28 -2.46 -18.12 15.41
N GLY A 29 -3.22 -19.12 15.00
CA GLY A 29 -4.60 -19.35 15.48
C GLY A 29 -5.66 -18.50 14.77
N GLY A 30 -5.28 -17.66 13.79
CA GLY A 30 -6.20 -16.99 12.90
C GLY A 30 -6.85 -17.95 11.90
N SER A 31 -7.83 -17.47 11.14
CA SER A 31 -8.58 -18.28 10.18
C SER A 31 -7.69 -18.97 9.15
N TYR A 32 -6.68 -18.26 8.59
CA TYR A 32 -5.75 -18.84 7.62
C TYR A 32 -4.88 -19.95 8.24
N ASP A 33 -4.37 -19.73 9.43
CA ASP A 33 -3.59 -20.76 10.16
C ASP A 33 -4.44 -22.00 10.42
N LYS A 34 -5.71 -21.83 10.85
CA LYS A 34 -6.65 -22.95 11.12
C LYS A 34 -6.98 -23.78 9.89
N ILE A 35 -7.01 -23.19 8.71
CA ILE A 35 -7.24 -23.93 7.45
C ILE A 35 -5.94 -24.44 6.82
N GLY A 36 -4.81 -24.36 7.53
CA GLY A 36 -3.51 -24.87 7.09
C GLY A 36 -2.82 -24.00 6.03
N TYR A 37 -3.21 -22.73 5.90
CA TYR A 37 -2.51 -21.81 5.00
C TYR A 37 -1.19 -21.37 5.64
N ASN A 38 -0.09 -21.40 4.87
CA ASN A 38 1.20 -20.96 5.38
C ASN A 38 1.25 -19.43 5.48
N THR A 39 1.14 -18.92 6.70
CA THR A 39 1.18 -17.47 7.00
C THR A 39 2.58 -16.94 7.30
N THR A 40 3.62 -17.77 7.20
CA THR A 40 5.00 -17.40 7.57
C THR A 40 5.46 -16.14 6.85
N LEU A 41 5.32 -16.09 5.52
CA LEU A 41 5.74 -14.93 4.72
C LEU A 41 5.03 -13.64 5.13
N TYR A 42 3.75 -13.73 5.52
CA TYR A 42 2.98 -12.57 5.99
C TYR A 42 3.48 -12.06 7.35
N ARG A 43 4.02 -12.93 8.17
CA ARG A 43 4.57 -12.56 9.49
C ARG A 43 5.98 -12.00 9.40
N GLU A 44 6.75 -12.43 8.42
CA GLU A 44 8.12 -11.95 8.21
C GLU A 44 8.19 -10.46 7.88
N ILE A 45 7.14 -9.89 7.26
CA ILE A 45 7.09 -8.46 6.91
C ILE A 45 6.64 -7.55 8.07
N ILE A 46 6.14 -8.09 9.18
CA ILE A 46 5.63 -7.31 10.32
C ILE A 46 6.66 -6.29 10.83
N PRO A 47 7.93 -6.66 11.09
CA PRO A 47 8.92 -5.70 11.56
C PRO A 47 9.17 -4.53 10.61
N LYS A 48 9.15 -4.79 9.30
CA LYS A 48 9.32 -3.78 8.26
C LYS A 48 8.15 -2.81 8.20
N ILE A 49 6.92 -3.32 8.26
CA ILE A 49 5.71 -2.48 8.31
C ILE A 49 5.70 -1.63 9.59
N LYS A 50 6.06 -2.21 10.73
CA LYS A 50 6.13 -1.47 12.01
C LYS A 50 7.11 -0.31 11.92
N ASP A 51 8.31 -0.56 11.42
CA ASP A 51 9.34 0.44 11.21
C ASP A 51 8.86 1.57 10.24
N LEU A 52 8.20 1.22 9.15
CA LEU A 52 7.59 2.18 8.23
C LEU A 52 6.52 3.03 8.90
N ILE A 53 5.63 2.44 9.69
CA ILE A 53 4.59 3.15 10.43
C ILE A 53 5.20 4.18 11.40
N GLU A 54 6.22 3.78 12.16
CA GLU A 54 6.91 4.66 13.11
C GLU A 54 7.62 5.80 12.37
N PHE A 55 8.31 5.49 11.29
CA PHE A 55 8.97 6.48 10.44
C PHE A 55 7.95 7.46 9.82
N CYS A 56 6.90 6.98 9.19
CA CYS A 56 5.87 7.82 8.58
C CYS A 56 5.24 8.77 9.61
N ARG A 57 4.92 8.26 10.80
CA ARG A 57 4.40 9.09 11.90
C ARG A 57 5.38 10.17 12.33
N SER A 58 6.68 9.85 12.44
CA SER A 58 7.72 10.83 12.80
C SER A 58 7.84 11.94 11.76
N MET A 59 7.61 11.62 10.49
CA MET A 59 7.65 12.57 9.37
C MET A 59 6.32 13.31 9.17
N GLY A 60 5.26 12.97 9.90
CA GLY A 60 3.93 13.55 9.74
C GLY A 60 3.20 13.04 8.49
N ILE A 61 3.56 11.87 7.99
CA ILE A 61 2.85 11.15 6.92
C ILE A 61 1.71 10.36 7.56
N PRO A 62 0.45 10.53 7.15
CA PRO A 62 -0.67 9.79 7.69
C PRO A 62 -0.59 8.30 7.31
N VAL A 63 -1.04 7.44 8.23
CA VAL A 63 -1.09 6.00 8.05
C VAL A 63 -2.54 5.56 8.01
N PHE A 64 -2.94 4.96 6.90
CA PHE A 64 -4.25 4.36 6.69
C PHE A 64 -4.15 2.85 6.82
N TYR A 65 -5.15 2.25 7.44
CA TYR A 65 -5.27 0.80 7.56
C TYR A 65 -6.48 0.31 6.79
N THR A 66 -6.40 -0.89 6.24
CA THR A 66 -7.58 -1.58 5.73
C THR A 66 -7.82 -2.85 6.52
N GLU A 67 -9.10 -3.17 6.72
CA GLU A 67 -9.53 -4.44 7.29
C GLU A 67 -10.58 -5.05 6.35
N ALA A 68 -10.20 -6.18 5.72
CA ALA A 68 -11.11 -6.99 4.93
C ALA A 68 -12.04 -7.76 5.87
N VAL A 69 -13.33 -7.45 5.84
CA VAL A 69 -14.30 -8.06 6.75
C VAL A 69 -15.42 -8.78 6.01
N LYS A 70 -15.98 -9.79 6.65
CA LYS A 70 -17.19 -10.49 6.22
C LYS A 70 -18.24 -10.39 7.31
N GLU A 71 -19.51 -10.28 6.91
CA GLU A 71 -20.61 -10.40 7.85
C GLU A 71 -20.80 -11.86 8.26
N ASP A 72 -21.11 -12.09 9.52
CA ASP A 72 -21.35 -13.44 10.06
C ASP A 72 -22.48 -14.18 9.30
N SER A 73 -23.47 -13.44 8.85
CA SER A 73 -24.57 -13.95 8.03
C SER A 73 -24.17 -14.40 6.61
N GLY A 74 -22.96 -14.05 6.16
CA GLY A 74 -22.50 -14.30 4.80
C GLY A 74 -23.22 -13.54 3.70
N ILE A 75 -24.04 -12.53 4.03
CA ILE A 75 -24.83 -11.76 3.06
C ILE A 75 -23.97 -10.98 2.04
N ASP A 76 -22.74 -10.71 2.39
CA ASP A 76 -21.77 -9.98 1.55
C ASP A 76 -20.88 -10.90 0.69
N ILE A 77 -21.09 -12.21 0.75
CA ILE A 77 -20.33 -13.20 -0.05
C ILE A 77 -20.86 -13.23 -1.47
N LEU A 78 -19.96 -13.12 -2.46
CA LEU A 78 -20.30 -13.19 -3.90
C LEU A 78 -20.46 -14.65 -4.35
N THR A 79 -21.51 -15.34 -3.93
CA THR A 79 -21.70 -16.79 -4.14
C THR A 79 -21.69 -17.18 -5.61
N ASN A 80 -22.29 -16.38 -6.50
CA ASN A 80 -22.36 -16.69 -7.94
C ASN A 80 -20.97 -16.64 -8.60
N VAL A 81 -20.11 -15.69 -8.19
CA VAL A 81 -18.75 -15.58 -8.71
C VAL A 81 -17.88 -16.71 -8.17
N HIS A 82 -18.07 -17.07 -6.91
CA HIS A 82 -17.26 -18.09 -6.25
C HIS A 82 -17.43 -19.49 -6.84
N ASN A 83 -18.58 -19.79 -7.45
CA ASN A 83 -18.85 -21.09 -8.07
C ASN A 83 -17.95 -21.43 -9.27
N ILE A 84 -17.34 -20.44 -9.91
CA ILE A 84 -16.41 -20.63 -11.03
C ILE A 84 -14.94 -20.61 -10.63
N LEU A 85 -14.63 -20.34 -9.36
CA LEU A 85 -13.25 -20.31 -8.87
C LEU A 85 -12.69 -21.74 -8.72
N PRO A 86 -11.35 -21.89 -8.73
CA PRO A 86 -10.70 -23.17 -8.41
C PRO A 86 -11.17 -23.73 -7.07
N LYS A 87 -11.26 -25.06 -6.96
CA LYS A 87 -11.73 -25.74 -5.73
C LYS A 87 -11.00 -25.28 -4.47
N SER A 88 -9.69 -25.09 -4.55
CA SER A 88 -8.89 -24.57 -3.42
C SER A 88 -9.36 -23.21 -2.92
N ARG A 89 -9.84 -22.36 -3.83
CA ARG A 89 -10.40 -21.05 -3.48
C ARG A 89 -11.80 -21.19 -2.90
N GLN A 90 -12.62 -22.08 -3.47
CA GLN A 90 -13.98 -22.36 -2.97
C GLN A 90 -13.95 -22.92 -1.54
N GLU A 91 -13.00 -23.81 -1.21
CA GLU A 91 -12.85 -24.36 0.14
C GLU A 91 -12.54 -23.29 1.19
N ARG A 92 -11.72 -22.30 0.84
CA ARG A 92 -11.43 -21.16 1.72
C ARG A 92 -12.68 -20.32 2.04
N LEU A 93 -13.62 -20.24 1.09
CA LEU A 93 -14.86 -19.47 1.28
C LEU A 93 -15.86 -20.14 2.20
N LYS A 94 -15.69 -21.42 2.50
CA LYS A 94 -16.53 -22.16 3.46
C LYS A 94 -16.18 -21.85 4.92
N VAL A 95 -15.04 -21.22 5.16
CA VAL A 95 -14.58 -20.85 6.51
C VAL A 95 -14.84 -19.37 6.73
N PRO A 96 -15.46 -18.99 7.85
CA PRO A 96 -15.59 -17.59 8.23
C PRO A 96 -14.19 -16.99 8.44
N ILE A 97 -13.76 -16.09 7.55
CA ILE A 97 -12.47 -15.42 7.61
C ILE A 97 -12.71 -13.95 7.89
N CYS A 98 -12.05 -13.41 8.91
CA CYS A 98 -12.13 -12.00 9.27
C CYS A 98 -13.57 -11.52 9.46
N VAL A 99 -14.36 -12.26 10.22
CA VAL A 99 -15.74 -11.87 10.55
C VAL A 99 -15.73 -10.55 11.32
N ARG A 100 -16.58 -9.62 10.91
CA ARG A 100 -16.69 -8.30 11.50
C ARG A 100 -16.96 -8.37 13.00
N GLY A 101 -16.23 -7.57 13.77
CA GLY A 101 -16.36 -7.51 15.24
C GLY A 101 -15.71 -8.65 16.00
N THR A 102 -15.05 -9.58 15.32
CA THR A 102 -14.26 -10.64 15.98
C THR A 102 -12.77 -10.28 16.04
N TRP A 103 -12.02 -10.98 16.92
CA TRP A 103 -10.57 -10.87 16.97
C TRP A 103 -9.89 -11.15 15.62
N ASP A 104 -10.45 -12.07 14.85
CA ASP A 104 -9.96 -12.46 13.53
C ASP A 104 -10.02 -11.28 12.53
N GLY A 105 -11.04 -10.43 12.66
CA GLY A 105 -11.32 -9.31 11.76
C GLY A 105 -10.51 -8.04 12.01
N VAL A 106 -9.73 -7.95 13.09
CA VAL A 106 -8.98 -6.72 13.43
C VAL A 106 -7.50 -6.84 13.13
N THR A 107 -6.86 -5.70 12.91
CA THR A 107 -5.41 -5.60 12.71
C THR A 107 -4.64 -6.21 13.88
N ILE A 108 -3.52 -6.91 13.61
CA ILE A 108 -2.65 -7.53 14.62
C ILE A 108 -2.11 -6.52 15.64
N ASP A 109 -1.88 -6.96 16.88
CA ASP A 109 -1.46 -6.07 17.96
C ASP A 109 -0.14 -5.35 17.69
N GLU A 110 0.80 -5.98 17.00
CA GLU A 110 2.12 -5.42 16.68
C GLU A 110 2.02 -4.18 15.75
N LEU A 111 0.94 -4.07 14.98
CA LEU A 111 0.69 -2.99 14.01
C LEU A 111 -0.56 -2.18 14.34
N LYS A 112 -1.13 -2.37 15.51
CA LYS A 112 -2.43 -1.80 15.90
C LYS A 112 -2.56 -0.31 15.56
N PRO A 113 -3.66 0.08 14.87
CA PRO A 113 -3.95 1.47 14.62
C PRO A 113 -4.05 2.28 15.92
N LYS A 114 -3.56 3.52 15.92
CA LYS A 114 -3.85 4.48 17.00
C LYS A 114 -5.27 5.00 16.86
N GLU A 115 -5.83 5.56 17.93
CA GLU A 115 -7.21 6.05 17.98
C GLU A 115 -7.59 6.99 16.82
N LYS A 116 -6.63 7.78 16.32
CA LYS A 116 -6.86 8.74 15.22
C LYS A 116 -6.46 8.23 13.85
N ASP A 117 -5.91 7.04 13.75
CA ASP A 117 -5.55 6.47 12.45
C ASP A 117 -6.82 5.98 11.74
N PRO A 118 -7.04 6.36 10.48
CA PRO A 118 -8.19 5.90 9.73
C PRO A 118 -8.09 4.39 9.42
N VAL A 119 -9.17 3.67 9.74
CA VAL A 119 -9.34 2.25 9.42
C VAL A 119 -10.49 2.12 8.41
N VAL A 120 -10.18 1.61 7.23
CA VAL A 120 -11.13 1.41 6.14
C VAL A 120 -11.62 -0.04 6.17
N LEU A 121 -12.88 -0.24 6.50
CA LEU A 121 -13.51 -1.55 6.41
C LEU A 121 -13.91 -1.83 4.96
N LYS A 122 -13.41 -2.92 4.39
CA LYS A 122 -13.70 -3.29 3.00
C LYS A 122 -14.26 -4.71 2.89
N ARG A 123 -15.11 -4.94 1.91
CA ARG A 123 -15.74 -6.23 1.62
C ARG A 123 -15.22 -6.87 0.32
N ARG A 124 -14.39 -6.15 -0.40
CA ARG A 124 -13.78 -6.57 -1.67
C ARG A 124 -12.26 -6.46 -1.57
N ASP A 125 -11.55 -6.94 -2.59
CA ASP A 125 -10.09 -6.91 -2.59
C ASP A 125 -9.55 -5.47 -2.59
N SER A 126 -10.16 -4.56 -3.34
CA SER A 126 -9.76 -3.16 -3.35
C SER A 126 -10.18 -2.39 -2.09
N ALA A 127 -9.29 -1.54 -1.61
CA ALA A 127 -9.57 -0.58 -0.56
C ALA A 127 -10.55 0.53 -0.99
N PHE A 128 -10.71 0.76 -2.29
CA PHE A 128 -11.57 1.79 -2.84
C PHE A 128 -13.01 1.32 -3.08
N GLN A 129 -13.18 0.03 -3.38
CA GLN A 129 -14.47 -0.52 -3.80
C GLN A 129 -15.51 -0.48 -2.67
N ASP A 130 -16.53 0.35 -2.85
CA ASP A 130 -17.66 0.52 -1.91
C ASP A 130 -17.22 0.89 -0.48
N THR A 131 -16.20 1.79 -0.36
CA THR A 131 -15.67 2.28 0.90
C THR A 131 -15.55 3.80 0.93
N ASP A 132 -15.31 4.35 2.11
CA ASP A 132 -15.05 5.78 2.29
C ASP A 132 -13.60 6.19 2.04
N PHE A 133 -12.73 5.25 1.60
CA PHE A 133 -11.29 5.48 1.49
C PHE A 133 -10.97 6.69 0.60
N ARG A 134 -11.60 6.78 -0.58
CA ARG A 134 -11.38 7.90 -1.50
C ARG A 134 -11.77 9.25 -0.87
N ILE A 135 -12.88 9.29 -0.15
CA ILE A 135 -13.35 10.51 0.55
C ILE A 135 -12.32 10.94 1.59
N MET A 136 -11.79 10.00 2.38
CA MET A 136 -10.78 10.27 3.40
C MET A 136 -9.48 10.82 2.80
N LEU A 137 -9.01 10.24 1.68
CA LEU A 137 -7.82 10.69 0.98
C LEU A 137 -7.98 12.10 0.40
N GLN A 138 -9.10 12.35 -0.28
CA GLN A 138 -9.41 13.65 -0.90
C GLN A 138 -9.54 14.76 0.14
N SER A 139 -10.19 14.48 1.28
CA SER A 139 -10.34 15.43 2.39
C SER A 139 -9.01 15.90 2.96
N GLN A 140 -7.95 15.13 2.80
CA GLN A 140 -6.60 15.46 3.24
C GLN A 140 -5.68 15.87 2.08
N SER A 141 -6.21 16.04 0.86
CA SER A 141 -5.45 16.37 -0.36
C SER A 141 -4.31 15.40 -0.65
N ILE A 142 -4.42 14.15 -0.21
CA ILE A 142 -3.45 13.10 -0.48
C ILE A 142 -3.46 12.80 -1.98
N ASN A 143 -2.26 12.67 -2.57
CA ASN A 143 -2.09 12.40 -4.00
C ASN A 143 -1.02 11.33 -4.30
N LEU A 144 -0.30 10.82 -3.27
CA LEU A 144 0.64 9.71 -3.40
C LEU A 144 0.30 8.65 -2.36
N LEU A 145 0.07 7.41 -2.81
CA LEU A 145 -0.24 6.27 -1.96
C LEU A 145 0.94 5.29 -1.95
N VAL A 146 1.42 4.98 -0.74
CA VAL A 146 2.52 4.05 -0.52
C VAL A 146 1.96 2.78 0.10
N PHE A 147 1.91 1.70 -0.67
CA PHE A 147 1.25 0.45 -0.30
C PHE A 147 2.18 -0.53 0.39
N THR A 148 1.68 -1.15 1.46
CA THR A 148 2.31 -2.24 2.23
C THR A 148 1.25 -3.27 2.62
N GLY A 149 1.66 -4.40 3.20
CA GLY A 149 0.73 -5.40 3.73
C GLY A 149 0.50 -6.58 2.80
N ILE A 150 -0.69 -7.16 2.82
CA ILE A 150 -1.01 -8.44 2.18
C ILE A 150 -2.37 -8.46 1.47
N ASP A 151 -2.65 -9.42 0.60
CA ASP A 151 -1.68 -10.18 -0.22
C ASP A 151 -1.21 -9.30 -1.36
N THR A 152 0.10 -9.32 -1.66
CA THR A 152 0.70 -8.46 -2.69
C THR A 152 -0.05 -8.55 -4.01
N SER A 153 -0.38 -9.78 -4.45
CA SER A 153 -1.00 -10.07 -5.74
C SER A 153 -2.53 -9.96 -5.74
N ILE A 154 -3.14 -9.67 -4.61
CA ILE A 154 -4.61 -9.60 -4.47
C ILE A 154 -5.01 -8.22 -3.97
N CYS A 155 -5.11 -8.05 -2.65
CA CYS A 155 -5.65 -6.81 -2.06
C CYS A 155 -4.72 -5.61 -2.28
N VAL A 156 -3.40 -5.81 -2.18
CA VAL A 156 -2.42 -4.74 -2.41
C VAL A 156 -2.44 -4.31 -3.87
N GLU A 157 -2.24 -5.23 -4.83
CA GLU A 157 -2.23 -4.92 -6.26
C GLU A 157 -3.57 -4.33 -6.73
N THR A 158 -4.71 -4.91 -6.30
CA THR A 158 -6.02 -4.41 -6.70
C THR A 158 -6.25 -2.99 -6.20
N SER A 159 -5.91 -2.70 -4.93
CA SER A 159 -6.03 -1.34 -4.37
C SER A 159 -5.08 -0.35 -5.06
N LEU A 160 -3.85 -0.76 -5.35
CA LEU A 160 -2.85 0.06 -6.04
C LEU A 160 -3.34 0.44 -7.45
N ARG A 161 -3.82 -0.53 -8.22
CA ARG A 161 -4.33 -0.29 -9.57
C ARG A 161 -5.54 0.62 -9.58
N GLU A 162 -6.47 0.46 -8.64
CA GLU A 162 -7.62 1.35 -8.53
C GLU A 162 -7.21 2.75 -8.10
N GLY A 163 -6.24 2.87 -7.18
CA GLY A 163 -5.62 4.16 -6.83
C GLY A 163 -5.05 4.86 -8.05
N PHE A 164 -4.23 4.16 -8.85
CA PHE A 164 -3.68 4.68 -10.11
C PHE A 164 -4.79 5.13 -11.08
N ASN A 165 -5.77 4.27 -11.34
CA ASN A 165 -6.88 4.57 -12.26
C ASN A 165 -7.77 5.73 -11.79
N THR A 166 -7.74 6.06 -10.51
CA THR A 166 -8.49 7.19 -9.92
C THR A 166 -7.66 8.45 -9.73
N GLY A 167 -6.40 8.45 -10.24
CA GLY A 167 -5.55 9.63 -10.36
C GLY A 167 -4.56 9.86 -9.22
N TYR A 168 -4.28 8.83 -8.41
CA TYR A 168 -3.20 8.88 -7.42
C TYR A 168 -1.88 8.42 -8.02
N ASP A 169 -0.79 9.02 -7.59
CA ASP A 169 0.52 8.38 -7.70
C ASP A 169 0.56 7.19 -6.76
N VAL A 170 1.22 6.13 -7.18
CA VAL A 170 1.28 4.90 -6.38
C VAL A 170 2.70 4.38 -6.26
N ALA A 171 3.02 3.87 -5.08
CA ALA A 171 4.26 3.17 -4.80
C ALA A 171 3.96 1.90 -3.98
N ILE A 172 4.80 0.90 -4.10
CA ILE A 172 4.75 -0.32 -3.29
C ILE A 172 6.11 -0.56 -2.63
N ILE A 173 6.08 -0.91 -1.34
CA ILE A 173 7.30 -1.22 -0.59
C ILE A 173 7.53 -2.74 -0.63
N SER A 174 8.51 -3.14 -1.44
CA SER A 174 8.74 -4.53 -1.79
C SER A 174 9.03 -5.45 -0.59
N ASP A 175 9.85 -5.02 0.36
CA ASP A 175 10.19 -5.80 1.56
C ASP A 175 9.18 -5.63 2.72
N ALA A 176 8.09 -4.88 2.51
CA ALA A 176 6.98 -4.69 3.44
C ALA A 176 5.63 -5.14 2.86
N THR A 177 5.65 -5.98 1.83
CA THR A 177 4.49 -6.68 1.28
C THR A 177 4.82 -8.14 1.02
N ALA A 178 3.84 -9.03 1.10
CA ALA A 178 4.04 -10.46 0.90
C ALA A 178 2.85 -11.11 0.19
N SER A 179 3.15 -12.16 -0.58
CA SER A 179 2.15 -13.05 -1.17
C SER A 179 2.40 -14.49 -0.75
N GLY A 180 1.34 -15.29 -0.69
CA GLY A 180 1.46 -16.72 -0.41
C GLY A 180 2.16 -17.52 -1.52
N ASP A 181 2.33 -16.94 -2.69
CA ASP A 181 3.05 -17.51 -3.84
C ASP A 181 4.11 -16.53 -4.32
N LYS A 182 5.38 -16.97 -4.31
CA LYS A 182 6.53 -16.16 -4.71
C LYS A 182 6.41 -15.64 -6.15
N ARG A 183 5.94 -16.47 -7.08
CA ARG A 183 5.75 -16.08 -8.48
C ARG A 183 4.72 -14.94 -8.61
N HIS A 184 3.63 -15.01 -7.88
CA HIS A 184 2.61 -13.95 -7.86
C HIS A 184 3.18 -12.65 -7.28
N TYR A 185 3.96 -12.74 -6.21
CA TYR A 185 4.67 -11.59 -5.65
C TYR A 185 5.59 -10.92 -6.69
N GLU A 186 6.50 -11.70 -7.31
CA GLU A 186 7.47 -11.19 -8.28
C GLU A 186 6.79 -10.54 -9.49
N THR A 187 5.81 -11.23 -10.09
CA THR A 187 5.08 -10.70 -11.25
C THR A 187 4.22 -9.47 -10.92
N THR A 188 3.75 -9.33 -9.69
CA THR A 188 3.08 -8.10 -9.26
C THR A 188 4.06 -6.94 -9.20
N LEU A 189 5.24 -7.11 -8.59
CA LEU A 189 6.24 -6.04 -8.53
C LEU A 189 6.72 -5.62 -9.93
N GLU A 190 6.91 -6.56 -10.85
CA GLU A 190 7.23 -6.26 -12.25
C GLU A 190 6.14 -5.40 -12.89
N ARG A 191 4.86 -5.82 -12.82
CA ARG A 191 3.75 -5.06 -13.40
C ARG A 191 3.60 -3.66 -12.79
N VAL A 192 3.82 -3.54 -11.47
CA VAL A 192 3.76 -2.22 -10.83
C VAL A 192 4.86 -1.32 -11.36
N ARG A 193 6.09 -1.83 -11.47
CA ARG A 193 7.24 -1.07 -12.01
C ARG A 193 7.02 -0.65 -13.46
N ASP A 194 6.51 -1.54 -14.27
CA ASP A 194 6.42 -1.32 -15.72
C ASP A 194 5.22 -0.45 -16.13
N TYR A 195 4.12 -0.44 -15.33
CA TYR A 195 2.87 0.15 -15.80
C TYR A 195 2.17 1.10 -14.85
N TYR A 196 2.47 1.08 -13.54
CA TYR A 196 1.65 1.80 -12.56
C TYR A 196 2.40 2.80 -11.72
N GLY A 197 3.58 2.46 -11.19
CA GLY A 197 4.24 3.33 -10.25
C GLY A 197 5.57 2.80 -9.75
N ILE A 198 5.94 3.18 -8.55
CA ILE A 198 7.28 2.98 -8.01
C ILE A 198 7.34 1.71 -7.16
N VAL A 199 8.38 0.90 -7.37
CA VAL A 199 8.73 -0.23 -6.51
C VAL A 199 10.03 0.08 -5.81
N MET A 200 10.02 0.13 -4.48
CA MET A 200 11.21 0.38 -3.66
C MET A 200 11.16 -0.45 -2.37
N ASP A 201 12.28 -0.59 -1.71
CA ASP A 201 12.33 -1.17 -0.36
C ASP A 201 12.15 -0.11 0.75
N THR A 202 12.08 -0.59 1.99
CA THR A 202 11.91 0.25 3.18
C THR A 202 13.01 1.29 3.32
N GLU A 203 14.27 0.91 3.13
CA GLU A 203 15.41 1.80 3.33
C GLU A 203 15.45 2.90 2.27
N LYS A 204 15.17 2.54 1.02
CA LYS A 204 15.10 3.51 -0.07
C LYS A 204 13.94 4.51 0.13
N PHE A 205 12.78 4.03 0.56
CA PHE A 205 11.66 4.91 0.90
C PHE A 205 12.04 5.94 1.98
N LYS A 206 12.68 5.48 3.07
CA LYS A 206 13.13 6.37 4.15
C LYS A 206 14.17 7.38 3.67
N GLU A 207 15.12 6.96 2.85
CA GLU A 207 16.12 7.83 2.24
C GLU A 207 15.45 8.97 1.46
N VAL A 208 14.51 8.62 0.58
CA VAL A 208 13.80 9.60 -0.26
C VAL A 208 13.00 10.58 0.57
N VAL A 209 12.17 10.07 1.47
CA VAL A 209 11.34 10.95 2.33
C VAL A 209 12.21 11.86 3.16
N SER A 210 13.36 11.38 3.67
CA SER A 210 14.30 12.21 4.43
C SER A 210 14.93 13.31 3.58
N LYS A 211 15.28 13.03 2.32
CA LYS A 211 15.75 14.04 1.37
C LYS A 211 14.67 15.08 1.07
N LEU A 212 13.46 14.63 0.80
CA LEU A 212 12.30 15.51 0.57
C LEU A 212 11.98 16.38 1.79
N ASP A 213 12.16 15.88 3.01
CA ASP A 213 11.98 16.65 4.24
C ASP A 213 13.02 17.75 4.40
N LYS A 214 14.28 17.47 4.09
CA LYS A 214 15.34 18.49 4.04
C LYS A 214 15.06 19.57 3.01
N MET A 215 14.58 19.21 1.83
CA MET A 215 14.14 20.18 0.81
C MET A 215 13.01 21.06 1.34
N ARG A 216 11.99 20.47 1.95
CA ARG A 216 10.85 21.19 2.56
C ARG A 216 11.29 22.20 3.62
N LYS A 217 12.31 21.88 4.39
CA LYS A 217 12.87 22.74 5.46
C LYS A 217 13.82 23.82 4.95
N GLY A 218 14.12 23.84 3.66
CA GLY A 218 15.11 24.77 3.09
C GLY A 218 16.56 24.42 3.42
N GLU A 219 16.79 23.22 3.98
CA GLU A 219 18.13 22.71 4.33
C GLU A 219 18.84 22.12 3.12
N ALA A 220 18.13 21.98 1.99
CA ALA A 220 18.57 21.27 0.80
C ALA A 220 19.49 22.04 -0.16
N LYS A 221 19.91 23.27 0.18
CA LYS A 221 20.99 23.94 -0.59
C LYS A 221 22.29 23.11 -0.64
N ALA A 222 22.41 22.10 0.20
CA ALA A 222 23.58 21.21 0.28
C ALA A 222 23.44 19.88 -0.47
N PHE A 223 22.26 19.57 -1.07
CA PHE A 223 22.00 18.25 -1.69
C PHE A 223 21.69 18.29 -3.19
N ILE A 224 21.31 19.45 -3.70
CA ILE A 224 21.05 19.67 -5.11
C ILE A 224 21.87 20.89 -5.49
N GLU A 225 23.16 20.67 -5.72
CA GLU A 225 24.09 21.74 -6.10
C GLU A 225 23.92 22.15 -7.56
N SER A 226 23.23 21.30 -8.38
CA SER A 226 22.96 21.60 -9.78
C SER A 226 21.54 21.23 -10.19
N GLU A 227 21.04 21.87 -11.23
CA GLU A 227 19.77 21.55 -11.89
C GLU A 227 19.77 20.12 -12.45
N GLU A 228 20.96 19.63 -12.84
CA GLU A 228 21.18 18.27 -13.33
C GLU A 228 21.02 17.21 -12.25
N GLU A 229 21.53 17.44 -11.01
CA GLU A 229 21.32 16.53 -9.88
C GLU A 229 19.87 16.49 -9.42
N ALA A 230 19.18 17.64 -9.43
CA ALA A 230 17.74 17.69 -9.19
C ALA A 230 16.96 16.87 -10.21
N LYS A 231 17.34 17.01 -11.47
CA LYS A 231 16.72 16.29 -12.59
C LYS A 231 16.98 14.78 -12.45
N ALA A 232 18.23 14.37 -12.23
CA ALA A 232 18.60 12.98 -12.03
C ALA A 232 17.86 12.32 -10.84
N PHE A 233 17.76 13.05 -9.70
CA PHE A 233 16.99 12.59 -8.53
C PHE A 233 15.50 12.43 -8.88
N MET A 234 14.93 13.37 -9.61
CA MET A 234 13.52 13.33 -9.99
C MET A 234 13.23 12.27 -11.07
N GLU A 235 14.17 12.02 -11.98
CA GLU A 235 14.11 10.93 -12.96
C GLU A 235 14.19 9.57 -12.27
N GLU A 236 15.15 9.36 -11.37
CA GLU A 236 15.29 8.13 -10.58
C GLU A 236 13.99 7.77 -9.85
N TRP A 237 13.21 8.78 -9.46
CA TRP A 237 11.99 8.62 -8.66
C TRP A 237 10.70 8.78 -9.46
N ASN A 238 10.81 8.90 -10.77
CA ASN A 238 9.67 9.14 -11.65
C ASN A 238 8.77 10.32 -11.17
N LEU A 239 9.40 11.34 -10.58
CA LEU A 239 8.73 12.52 -10.03
C LEU A 239 8.65 13.68 -11.03
N LEU A 240 9.21 13.50 -12.23
CA LEU A 240 9.15 14.49 -13.31
C LEU A 240 7.72 14.55 -13.88
N ASP A 241 7.24 15.74 -14.12
CA ASP A 241 6.08 15.94 -14.99
C ASP A 241 6.56 15.76 -16.45
N PRO A 242 6.15 14.69 -17.15
CA PRO A 242 6.61 14.42 -18.51
C PRO A 242 6.25 15.54 -19.51
N ARG A 243 5.33 16.44 -19.14
CA ARG A 243 4.95 17.60 -19.96
C ARG A 243 5.95 18.75 -19.85
N GLN A 244 6.72 18.82 -18.77
CA GLN A 244 7.74 19.86 -18.55
C GLN A 244 9.10 19.47 -19.17
N PHE A 245 9.32 18.17 -19.37
CA PHE A 245 10.52 17.62 -19.98
C PHE A 245 10.09 16.69 -21.11
N PRO A 246 9.71 17.26 -22.28
CA PRO A 246 9.41 16.42 -23.43
C PRO A 246 10.64 15.58 -23.72
N SER A 247 10.48 14.26 -23.65
CA SER A 247 11.51 13.31 -24.00
C SER A 247 11.99 13.64 -25.41
N GLU A 248 13.31 13.86 -25.58
CA GLU A 248 13.92 13.73 -26.87
C GLU A 248 13.54 12.35 -27.40
N GLN A 249 12.65 12.34 -28.37
CA GLN A 249 12.18 11.23 -29.19
C GLN A 249 12.58 9.83 -28.70
N VAL A 250 11.68 9.17 -27.97
CA VAL A 250 11.72 7.71 -27.89
C VAL A 250 11.39 7.20 -29.29
N ASN A 251 12.40 6.85 -30.05
CA ASN A 251 12.23 6.02 -31.25
C ASN A 251 11.74 4.65 -30.78
N LEU A 252 10.45 4.40 -30.99
CA LEU A 252 9.84 3.06 -30.90
C LEU A 252 10.34 2.19 -32.05
#